data_37e763a0d0e7ae41481333e9b381297b
#
_entry.id   37e763a0d0e7ae41481333e9b381297b
#
_cell.length_a   1.000
_cell.length_b   1.000
_cell.length_c   1.000
_cell.angle_alpha   90.00
_cell.angle_beta   90.00
_cell.angle_gamma   90.00
#
_symmetry.space_group_name_H-M   'P 1'
#
loop_
_entity.id
_entity.type
_entity.pdbx_description
1 polymer ?
#
loop_
_entity_poly.entity_id
_entity_poly.type
_entity_poly.pdbx_seq_one_letter_code
_entity_poly.pdbx_strand_id
1 'polypeptide(L)'
;MAYTDIDDPTAYFQTKIYSGTGSDLSLTFDGSSDMQPDWMWIKRRSGSGNHFAWDSVRGVNGALVPNDTDAEDTSGESTNYFDSFDSDGFTVGGGGYANTNASGSTYVGWGWKAGGSASSNSSGDITSSVSANTTA
;
A
#
# COMPACT_ATOMS: atom_id res chain seq x y z
N MET A 1 -33.76 0.23 4.04
CA MET A 1 -32.90 -0.58 4.91
C MET A 1 -31.48 -0.48 4.31
N ALA A 2 -30.56 0.14 5.02
CA ALA A 2 -29.17 0.18 4.54
C ALA A 2 -28.63 -1.26 4.55
N TYR A 3 -28.00 -1.69 3.46
CA TYR A 3 -27.43 -3.03 3.32
C TYR A 3 -26.09 -3.17 4.03
N THR A 4 -25.48 -2.04 4.39
CA THR A 4 -24.18 -1.93 5.03
C THR A 4 -24.10 -0.60 5.77
N ASP A 5 -23.31 -0.53 6.82
CA ASP A 5 -23.00 0.70 7.54
C ASP A 5 -21.91 1.54 6.81
N ILE A 6 -21.44 1.08 5.65
CA ILE A 6 -20.49 1.81 4.82
C ILE A 6 -21.25 2.70 3.84
N ASP A 7 -21.35 3.98 4.14
CA ASP A 7 -21.99 4.98 3.28
C ASP A 7 -21.01 5.49 2.21
N ASP A 8 -19.71 5.51 2.48
CA ASP A 8 -18.67 5.90 1.55
C ASP A 8 -17.55 4.84 1.46
N PRO A 9 -17.55 4.01 0.40
CA PRO A 9 -16.51 3.00 0.22
C PRO A 9 -15.11 3.60 0.02
N THR A 10 -14.99 4.88 -0.40
CA THR A 10 -13.69 5.53 -0.60
C THR A 10 -12.96 5.81 0.71
N ALA A 11 -13.65 5.78 1.84
CA ALA A 11 -13.04 5.82 3.17
C ALA A 11 -12.27 4.54 3.54
N TYR A 12 -12.47 3.43 2.79
CA TYR A 12 -11.92 2.11 3.13
C TYR A 12 -11.07 1.47 2.05
N PHE A 13 -11.32 1.84 0.79
CA PHE A 13 -10.58 1.31 -0.35
C PHE A 13 -10.52 2.33 -1.48
N GLN A 14 -9.31 2.58 -1.98
CA GLN A 14 -9.10 3.44 -3.14
C GLN A 14 -8.03 2.89 -4.08
N THR A 15 -8.09 3.33 -5.33
CA THR A 15 -7.08 3.01 -6.33
C THR A 15 -6.50 4.28 -6.94
N LYS A 16 -5.21 4.26 -7.27
CA LYS A 16 -4.55 5.37 -7.98
C LYS A 16 -3.81 4.84 -9.20
N ILE A 17 -4.10 5.41 -10.35
CA ILE A 17 -3.32 5.22 -11.58
C ILE A 17 -2.38 6.39 -11.72
N TYR A 18 -1.09 6.11 -11.98
CA TYR A 18 -0.09 7.17 -12.11
C TYR A 18 1.00 6.83 -13.12
N SER A 19 1.73 7.87 -13.54
CA SER A 19 2.95 7.75 -14.33
C SER A 19 4.17 7.96 -13.44
N GLY A 20 5.13 7.08 -13.53
CA GLY A 20 6.38 7.21 -12.79
C GLY A 20 7.23 8.38 -13.29
N THR A 21 7.93 9.00 -12.38
CA THR A 21 8.79 10.17 -12.63
C THR A 21 10.28 9.87 -12.50
N GLY A 22 10.64 8.82 -11.73
CA GLY A 22 12.01 8.53 -11.35
C GLY A 22 12.53 9.38 -10.18
N SER A 23 11.68 10.23 -9.61
CA SER A 23 11.93 11.05 -8.41
C SER A 23 10.80 10.85 -7.43
N ASP A 24 10.98 11.24 -6.16
CA ASP A 24 9.92 11.13 -5.16
C ASP A 24 8.61 11.69 -5.70
N LEU A 25 7.55 10.92 -5.55
CA LEU A 25 6.25 11.24 -6.11
C LEU A 25 5.16 10.95 -5.07
N SER A 26 4.59 12.03 -4.52
CA SER A 26 3.41 11.97 -3.67
C SER A 26 2.15 11.87 -4.50
N LEU A 27 1.28 10.95 -4.12
CA LEU A 27 0.07 10.57 -4.85
C LEU A 27 -1.14 10.64 -3.91
N THR A 28 -1.96 11.65 -4.12
CA THR A 28 -3.24 11.80 -3.41
C THR A 28 -4.31 10.94 -4.07
N PHE A 29 -5.14 10.28 -3.30
CA PHE A 29 -6.30 9.56 -3.81
C PHE A 29 -7.36 10.52 -4.37
N ASP A 30 -8.24 10.01 -5.22
CA ASP A 30 -9.24 10.80 -5.93
C ASP A 30 -10.68 10.59 -5.38
N GLY A 31 -10.83 9.87 -4.28
CA GLY A 31 -12.12 9.59 -3.64
C GLY A 31 -12.72 10.79 -2.92
N SER A 32 -13.93 10.61 -2.40
CA SER A 32 -14.64 11.68 -1.67
C SER A 32 -14.18 11.82 -0.22
N SER A 33 -13.52 10.81 0.33
CA SER A 33 -12.95 10.83 1.67
C SER A 33 -11.43 10.70 1.64
N ASP A 34 -10.75 11.48 2.46
CA ASP A 34 -9.33 11.28 2.72
C ASP A 34 -9.10 9.91 3.36
N MET A 35 -8.16 9.15 2.83
CA MET A 35 -7.84 7.81 3.32
C MET A 35 -6.34 7.60 3.42
N GLN A 36 -5.80 7.49 4.64
CA GLN A 36 -4.50 6.88 4.82
C GLN A 36 -4.63 5.38 4.59
N PRO A 37 -3.93 4.81 3.60
CA PRO A 37 -3.92 3.36 3.43
C PRO A 37 -3.11 2.69 4.54
N ASP A 38 -3.57 1.54 5.01
CA ASP A 38 -2.81 0.66 5.92
C ASP A 38 -2.22 -0.55 5.19
N TRP A 39 -2.72 -0.85 4.00
CA TRP A 39 -2.16 -1.82 3.07
C TRP A 39 -2.09 -1.21 1.69
N MET A 40 -0.93 -1.30 1.04
CA MET A 40 -0.71 -0.88 -0.34
C MET A 40 -0.21 -2.03 -1.19
N TRP A 41 -0.79 -2.16 -2.38
CA TRP A 41 -0.32 -3.07 -3.42
C TRP A 41 -0.07 -2.28 -4.70
N ILE A 42 1.14 -2.34 -5.24
CA ILE A 42 1.53 -1.59 -6.44
C ILE A 42 1.91 -2.55 -7.56
N LYS A 43 1.45 -2.26 -8.77
CA LYS A 43 1.77 -3.01 -9.99
C LYS A 43 2.08 -2.08 -11.15
N ARG A 44 3.20 -2.35 -11.84
CA ARG A 44 3.49 -1.74 -13.14
C ARG A 44 2.50 -2.21 -14.19
N ARG A 45 1.91 -1.28 -14.96
CA ARG A 45 0.95 -1.54 -16.04
C ARG A 45 1.59 -1.57 -17.42
N SER A 46 2.65 -0.79 -17.63
CA SER A 46 3.29 -0.60 -18.95
C SER A 46 4.31 -1.69 -19.32
N GLY A 47 4.46 -2.73 -18.51
CA GLY A 47 5.43 -3.81 -18.78
C GLY A 47 5.37 -4.92 -17.73
N SER A 48 6.24 -5.92 -17.93
CA SER A 48 6.47 -6.97 -16.94
C SER A 48 7.17 -6.40 -15.70
N GLY A 49 7.05 -7.09 -14.59
CA GLY A 49 7.69 -6.76 -13.32
C GLY A 49 6.91 -7.34 -12.16
N ASN A 50 7.58 -7.48 -11.03
CA ASN A 50 6.96 -7.98 -9.83
C ASN A 50 5.92 -7.00 -9.28
N HIS A 51 4.99 -7.53 -8.52
CA HIS A 51 4.08 -6.75 -7.68
C HIS A 51 4.75 -6.52 -6.34
N PHE A 52 4.46 -5.39 -5.73
CA PHE A 52 4.97 -5.09 -4.40
C PHE A 52 3.83 -4.73 -3.47
N ALA A 53 3.93 -5.18 -2.21
CA ALA A 53 2.95 -4.90 -1.18
C ALA A 53 3.64 -4.48 0.12
N TRP A 54 3.04 -3.50 0.78
CA TRP A 54 3.46 -2.96 2.08
C TRP A 54 2.26 -2.84 3.00
N ASP A 55 2.50 -2.82 4.29
CA ASP A 55 1.50 -2.43 5.28
C ASP A 55 2.08 -1.50 6.35
N SER A 56 1.19 -0.71 6.96
CA SER A 56 1.57 0.31 7.94
C SER A 56 2.11 -0.28 9.26
N VAL A 57 1.90 -1.57 9.52
CA VAL A 57 2.39 -2.24 10.74
C VAL A 57 3.87 -2.58 10.60
N ARG A 58 4.29 -3.13 9.46
CA ARG A 58 5.70 -3.43 9.14
C ARG A 58 6.47 -2.20 8.69
N GLY A 59 5.73 -1.19 8.20
CA GLY A 59 6.29 0.06 7.70
C GLY A 59 6.86 -0.05 6.28
N VAL A 60 7.51 1.01 5.83
CA VAL A 60 8.01 1.16 4.46
C VAL A 60 9.18 0.25 4.11
N ASN A 61 9.90 -0.27 5.13
CA ASN A 61 11.04 -1.17 4.95
C ASN A 61 10.64 -2.65 4.80
N GLY A 62 9.37 -2.99 4.96
CA GLY A 62 8.88 -4.35 4.90
C GLY A 62 8.15 -4.64 3.59
N ALA A 63 8.86 -4.75 2.47
CA ALA A 63 8.26 -5.06 1.18
C ALA A 63 8.05 -6.57 0.99
N LEU A 64 6.86 -6.96 0.57
CA LEU A 64 6.56 -8.30 0.09
C LEU A 64 6.41 -8.29 -1.43
N VAL A 65 6.75 -9.43 -2.04
CA VAL A 65 6.59 -9.67 -3.48
C VAL A 65 5.54 -10.76 -3.70
N PRO A 66 4.23 -10.43 -3.74
CA PRO A 66 3.14 -11.41 -3.70
C PRO A 66 3.12 -12.41 -4.87
N ASN A 67 3.82 -12.14 -5.95
CA ASN A 67 3.92 -12.99 -7.13
C ASN A 67 5.26 -13.74 -7.24
N ASP A 68 6.05 -13.74 -6.17
CA ASP A 68 7.34 -14.44 -6.10
C ASP A 68 7.46 -15.23 -4.79
N THR A 69 8.49 -16.05 -4.66
CA THR A 69 8.78 -16.85 -3.46
C THR A 69 9.84 -16.21 -2.56
N ASP A 70 10.27 -15.00 -2.89
CA ASP A 70 11.26 -14.27 -2.13
C ASP A 70 10.79 -13.97 -0.71
N ALA A 71 11.73 -13.96 0.22
CA ALA A 71 11.48 -13.48 1.57
C ALA A 71 11.14 -11.99 1.57
N GLU A 72 10.56 -11.52 2.68
CA GLU A 72 10.36 -10.09 2.91
C GLU A 72 11.66 -9.30 2.73
N ASP A 73 11.60 -8.25 1.92
CA ASP A 73 12.72 -7.34 1.73
C ASP A 73 12.75 -6.30 2.87
N THR A 74 13.72 -6.48 3.77
CA THR A 74 13.99 -5.57 4.90
C THR A 74 15.32 -4.83 4.74
N SER A 75 15.92 -4.83 3.56
CA SER A 75 17.27 -4.29 3.31
C SER A 75 17.38 -2.77 3.45
N GLY A 76 16.25 -2.06 3.59
CA GLY A 76 16.18 -0.60 3.58
C GLY A 76 16.20 0.00 2.16
N GLU A 77 16.47 -0.82 1.12
CA GLU A 77 16.32 -0.37 -0.27
C GLU A 77 14.84 -0.19 -0.64
N SER A 78 13.95 -0.84 0.11
CA SER A 78 12.50 -0.70 -0.02
C SER A 78 12.02 0.75 0.18
N THR A 79 12.73 1.60 0.92
CA THR A 79 12.48 3.04 0.99
C THR A 79 12.68 3.75 -0.34
N ASN A 80 13.46 3.20 -1.25
CA ASN A 80 13.58 3.71 -2.61
C ASN A 80 12.38 3.32 -3.48
N TYR A 81 11.52 2.42 -3.01
CA TYR A 81 10.37 1.90 -3.75
C TYR A 81 9.06 2.52 -3.26
N PHE A 82 8.93 2.64 -1.94
CA PHE A 82 7.76 3.16 -1.24
C PHE A 82 8.23 3.96 -0.02
N ASP A 83 7.79 5.19 0.11
CA ASP A 83 8.39 6.16 1.04
C ASP A 83 7.49 6.44 2.25
N SER A 84 6.18 6.56 2.02
CA SER A 84 5.24 6.83 3.10
C SER A 84 3.79 6.42 2.79
N PHE A 85 3.08 6.12 3.88
CA PHE A 85 1.63 6.09 3.94
C PHE A 85 1.16 7.48 4.35
N ASP A 86 0.56 8.23 3.43
CA ASP A 86 0.16 9.62 3.65
C ASP A 86 -1.27 9.69 4.19
N SER A 87 -1.67 10.82 4.77
CA SER A 87 -3.01 10.99 5.33
C SER A 87 -4.14 10.82 4.31
N ASP A 88 -3.82 11.03 3.02
CA ASP A 88 -4.70 10.79 1.89
C ASP A 88 -3.87 10.34 0.69
N GLY A 89 -3.50 9.05 0.68
CA GLY A 89 -2.67 8.49 -0.37
C GLY A 89 -1.34 7.94 0.09
N PHE A 90 -0.31 8.07 -0.75
CA PHE A 90 1.01 7.47 -0.52
C PHE A 90 2.10 8.17 -1.33
N THR A 91 3.35 8.05 -0.90
CA THR A 91 4.52 8.51 -1.65
C THR A 91 5.35 7.31 -2.11
N VAL A 92 5.75 7.31 -3.38
CA VAL A 92 6.72 6.36 -3.94
C VAL A 92 8.08 7.02 -4.09
N GLY A 93 9.12 6.26 -3.77
CA GLY A 93 10.48 6.80 -3.65
C GLY A 93 11.14 7.14 -4.98
N GLY A 94 12.13 8.01 -4.89
CA GLY A 94 12.83 8.63 -6.03
C GLY A 94 13.95 7.80 -6.66
N GLY A 95 14.14 6.56 -6.24
CA GLY A 95 15.18 5.68 -6.81
C GLY A 95 14.92 5.23 -8.25
N GLY A 96 13.82 5.66 -8.87
CA GLY A 96 13.46 5.25 -10.23
C GLY A 96 13.22 3.75 -10.37
N TYR A 97 12.83 3.09 -9.29
CA TYR A 97 12.68 1.65 -9.28
C TYR A 97 11.62 1.16 -10.28
N ALA A 98 12.02 0.21 -11.12
CA ALA A 98 11.25 -0.21 -12.29
C ALA A 98 9.82 -0.69 -11.96
N ASN A 99 9.62 -1.23 -10.76
CA ASN A 99 8.34 -1.79 -10.37
C ASN A 99 7.39 -0.80 -9.68
N THR A 100 7.87 0.36 -9.25
CA THR A 100 7.04 1.37 -8.54
C THR A 100 7.07 2.77 -9.16
N ASN A 101 8.22 3.27 -9.67
CA ASN A 101 8.33 4.69 -10.04
C ASN A 101 9.34 5.00 -11.17
N ALA A 102 9.62 4.07 -12.10
CA ALA A 102 10.50 4.39 -13.22
C ALA A 102 9.87 5.42 -14.17
N SER A 103 10.64 6.41 -14.58
CA SER A 103 10.22 7.43 -15.54
C SER A 103 9.72 6.80 -16.84
N GLY A 104 8.61 7.30 -17.37
CA GLY A 104 7.98 6.82 -18.61
C GLY A 104 7.17 5.51 -18.45
N SER A 105 7.07 4.97 -17.24
CA SER A 105 6.24 3.80 -16.95
C SER A 105 4.93 4.20 -16.29
N THR A 106 3.90 3.35 -16.42
CA THR A 106 2.62 3.57 -15.77
C THR A 106 2.32 2.47 -14.75
N TYR A 107 1.62 2.84 -13.68
CA TYR A 107 1.37 2.01 -12.52
C TYR A 107 -0.07 2.09 -12.06
N VAL A 108 -0.44 1.15 -11.22
CA VAL A 108 -1.65 1.21 -10.40
C VAL A 108 -1.27 0.84 -8.96
N GLY A 109 -1.77 1.62 -8.02
CA GLY A 109 -1.75 1.32 -6.60
C GLY A 109 -3.16 1.06 -6.10
N TRP A 110 -3.33 0.03 -5.30
CA TRP A 110 -4.54 -0.26 -4.55
C TRP A 110 -4.23 -0.06 -3.07
N GLY A 111 -5.05 0.73 -2.39
CA GLY A 111 -4.93 1.02 -0.97
C GLY A 111 -6.16 0.56 -0.20
N TRP A 112 -5.95 -0.10 0.92
CA TRP A 112 -6.99 -0.49 1.87
C TRP A 112 -6.73 0.14 3.22
N LYS A 113 -7.81 0.56 3.88
CA LYS A 113 -7.80 0.97 5.28
C LYS A 113 -7.92 -0.25 6.18
N ALA A 114 -7.10 -0.30 7.21
CA ALA A 114 -7.22 -1.26 8.31
C ALA A 114 -7.61 -0.56 9.62
N GLY A 115 -7.42 -1.19 10.76
CA GLY A 115 -7.85 -0.68 12.06
C GLY A 115 -6.82 0.20 12.80
N GLY A 116 -5.80 0.71 12.10
CA GLY A 116 -4.73 1.47 12.73
C GLY A 116 -3.68 0.59 13.42
N SER A 117 -3.22 0.97 14.61
CA SER A 117 -2.16 0.24 15.31
C SER A 117 -2.49 -1.22 15.56
N ALA A 118 -1.53 -2.10 15.29
CA ALA A 118 -1.70 -3.53 15.53
C ALA A 118 -1.80 -3.85 17.04
N SER A 119 -2.61 -4.86 17.34
CA SER A 119 -2.74 -5.46 18.66
C SER A 119 -2.38 -6.94 18.64
N SER A 120 -1.95 -7.48 19.79
CA SER A 120 -1.64 -8.89 19.92
C SER A 120 -2.93 -9.73 19.84
N ASN A 121 -2.89 -10.76 19.01
CA ASN A 121 -3.95 -11.74 18.88
C ASN A 121 -3.40 -13.13 19.20
N SER A 122 -3.99 -13.78 20.19
CA SER A 122 -3.66 -15.14 20.63
C SER A 122 -4.79 -16.14 20.43
N SER A 123 -5.78 -15.83 19.61
CA SER A 123 -6.94 -16.70 19.32
C SER A 123 -6.60 -17.88 18.42
N GLY A 124 -5.42 -17.91 17.80
CA GLY A 124 -4.90 -19.01 17.01
C GLY A 124 -3.74 -19.73 17.71
N ASP A 125 -3.18 -20.73 17.05
CA ASP A 125 -2.01 -21.49 17.55
C ASP A 125 -0.72 -20.64 17.57
N ILE A 126 -0.69 -19.57 16.80
CA ILE A 126 0.45 -18.65 16.73
C ILE A 126 -0.02 -17.27 17.19
N THR A 127 0.65 -16.72 18.20
CA THR A 127 0.44 -15.32 18.58
C THR A 127 0.95 -14.39 17.48
N SER A 128 0.10 -13.49 17.01
CA SER A 128 0.42 -12.56 15.94
C SER A 128 0.02 -11.13 16.31
N SER A 129 0.61 -10.16 15.64
CA SER A 129 0.16 -8.76 15.70
C SER A 129 -0.76 -8.51 14.50
N VAL A 130 -1.97 -8.04 14.77
CA VAL A 130 -2.99 -7.82 13.74
C VAL A 130 -3.55 -6.41 13.85
N SER A 131 -3.81 -5.80 12.70
CA SER A 131 -4.60 -4.59 12.56
C SER A 131 -5.86 -4.94 11.78
N ALA A 132 -7.02 -4.60 12.31
CA ALA A 132 -8.30 -4.91 11.70
C ALA A 132 -9.23 -3.70 11.76
N ASN A 133 -9.87 -3.39 10.64
CA ASN A 133 -10.99 -2.47 10.64
C ASN A 133 -12.25 -3.22 11.09
N THR A 134 -12.79 -2.83 12.23
CA THR A 134 -13.99 -3.45 12.81
C THR A 134 -15.28 -2.74 12.40
N THR A 135 -15.19 -1.68 11.60
CA THR A 135 -16.34 -0.88 11.12
C THR A 135 -16.77 -1.30 9.71
N ALA A 136 -15.87 -1.88 8.94
CA ALA A 136 -16.11 -2.30 7.55
C ALA A 136 -16.34 -3.79 7.42
#